data_7b444612791e247936eca8b616684370
#
_entry.id   7b444612791e247936eca8b616684370
#
_cell.length_a   1.000
_cell.length_b   1.000
_cell.length_c   1.000
_cell.angle_alpha   90.00
_cell.angle_beta   90.00
_cell.angle_gamma   90.00
#
_symmetry.space_group_name_H-M   'P 1'
#
loop_
_entity.id
_entity.type
_entity.pdbx_description
1 polymer ?
#
loop_
_entity_poly.entity_id
_entity_poly.type
_entity_poly.pdbx_seq_one_letter_code
_entity_poly.pdbx_strand_id
1 'polypeptide(L)'
;RDWWLKDSMKMNKYEANPYYSYNKEDWAHVNSFVQISGEDAIWYSARQNDGMYLLNLSTNKIDAIIAEDDADYADEIRNKRLTPVITQKDGSIISVDDWWKNNKELNPSGAAIDWHNPDDPYFQIENVPFEYTYGQHAVSLLPNGDIFVFDNGDGRSKDPDKMITGNDENVARNVMLNSTKGSKEYNEALATNYSRAVVYHYDLQKGTVEQLWQYGKERGMELYSMYICDVDYLGPDHYLIDFGGAREGSTER
;
A
#
# COMPACT_ATOMS: atom_id res chain seq x y z
N ARG A 1 -1.74 20.52 23.01
CA ARG A 1 -0.89 19.39 23.41
C ARG A 1 0.00 19.05 22.22
N ASP A 2 1.32 18.99 22.46
CA ASP A 2 2.26 18.64 21.39
C ASP A 2 2.40 17.11 21.34
N TRP A 3 2.33 16.54 20.14
CA TRP A 3 2.59 15.13 19.91
C TRP A 3 3.88 14.98 19.10
N TRP A 4 4.75 14.13 19.58
CA TRP A 4 5.97 13.80 18.88
C TRP A 4 5.83 12.41 18.26
N LEU A 5 5.84 12.34 16.95
CA LEU A 5 5.69 11.10 16.19
C LEU A 5 6.72 10.03 16.62
N LYS A 6 7.95 10.45 16.87
CA LYS A 6 9.01 9.57 17.39
C LYS A 6 8.64 8.87 18.71
N ASP A 7 7.91 9.57 19.59
CA ASP A 7 7.51 9.00 20.89
C ASP A 7 6.41 7.96 20.75
N SER A 8 5.58 8.07 19.71
CA SER A 8 4.47 7.14 19.46
C SER A 8 4.89 5.97 18.59
N MET A 9 5.68 6.17 17.55
CA MET A 9 6.07 5.12 16.61
C MET A 9 7.09 4.13 17.17
N LYS A 10 7.88 4.50 18.18
CA LYS A 10 8.81 3.58 18.86
C LYS A 10 9.67 2.75 17.90
N MET A 11 10.26 3.40 16.92
CA MET A 11 11.17 2.74 15.99
C MET A 11 12.56 2.67 16.59
N ASN A 12 13.27 1.57 16.38
CA ASN A 12 14.68 1.44 16.76
C ASN A 12 15.57 2.34 15.91
N LYS A 13 15.19 2.55 14.64
CA LYS A 13 15.84 3.50 13.74
C LYS A 13 14.78 4.39 13.10
N TYR A 14 15.05 5.68 13.08
CA TYR A 14 14.26 6.69 12.39
C TYR A 14 14.98 7.02 11.08
N GLU A 15 14.93 6.09 10.15
CA GLU A 15 15.48 6.24 8.82
C GLU A 15 14.36 6.10 7.80
N ALA A 16 14.37 6.94 6.77
CA ALA A 16 13.49 6.74 5.63
C ALA A 16 13.85 5.42 4.94
N ASN A 17 12.86 4.80 4.32
CA ASN A 17 13.11 3.67 3.45
C ASN A 17 14.26 4.03 2.49
N PRO A 18 15.31 3.21 2.37
CA PRO A 18 16.48 3.52 1.55
C PRO A 18 16.15 3.82 0.08
N TYR A 19 15.00 3.40 -0.37
CA TYR A 19 14.50 3.68 -1.70
C TYR A 19 13.92 5.09 -1.86
N TYR A 20 13.55 5.79 -0.76
CA TYR A 20 13.10 7.18 -0.77
C TYR A 20 14.25 8.13 -0.37
N SER A 21 15.27 8.21 -1.14
CA SER A 21 16.57 8.83 -0.77
C SER A 21 16.59 10.37 -0.69
N TYR A 22 15.44 11.03 -0.65
CA TYR A 22 15.41 12.49 -0.79
C TYR A 22 15.88 13.26 0.45
N ASN A 23 15.65 12.75 1.64
CA ASN A 23 16.13 13.41 2.85
C ASN A 23 16.10 12.46 4.06
N LYS A 24 17.24 12.18 4.66
CA LYS A 24 17.34 11.38 5.89
C LYS A 24 16.61 12.01 7.09
N GLU A 25 16.32 13.31 7.03
CA GLU A 25 15.58 14.02 8.08
C GLU A 25 14.06 13.81 7.95
N ASP A 26 13.56 13.52 6.77
CA ASP A 26 12.13 13.25 6.49
C ASP A 26 11.84 11.74 6.53
N TRP A 27 12.12 11.14 7.67
CA TRP A 27 12.03 9.68 7.86
C TRP A 27 10.60 9.11 7.86
N ALA A 28 9.58 9.92 8.09
CA ALA A 28 8.19 9.48 8.13
C ALA A 28 7.35 10.04 6.97
N HIS A 29 7.56 11.31 6.62
CA HIS A 29 6.78 12.02 5.60
C HIS A 29 5.27 11.80 5.76
N VAL A 30 4.72 12.23 6.91
CA VAL A 30 3.27 12.17 7.14
C VAL A 30 2.59 13.14 6.18
N ASN A 31 1.81 12.60 5.25
CA ASN A 31 1.20 13.35 4.16
C ASN A 31 -0.32 13.50 4.27
N SER A 32 -0.96 12.65 5.05
CA SER A 32 -2.40 12.73 5.27
C SER A 32 -2.80 12.11 6.61
N PHE A 33 -3.93 12.57 7.15
CA PHE A 33 -4.54 11.99 8.34
C PHE A 33 -6.05 12.21 8.32
N VAL A 34 -6.78 11.34 9.01
CA VAL A 34 -8.22 11.43 9.20
C VAL A 34 -8.59 11.09 10.64
N GLN A 35 -9.45 11.89 11.26
CA GLN A 35 -9.97 11.61 12.59
C GLN A 35 -11.12 10.60 12.53
N ILE A 36 -11.10 9.63 13.44
CA ILE A 36 -12.24 8.73 13.62
C ILE A 36 -13.37 9.50 14.32
N SER A 37 -14.54 9.51 13.68
CA SER A 37 -15.68 10.25 14.21
C SER A 37 -16.09 9.75 15.59
N GLY A 38 -16.13 10.66 16.57
CA GLY A 38 -16.52 10.35 17.95
C GLY A 38 -15.41 9.73 18.80
N GLU A 39 -14.20 9.54 18.25
CA GLU A 39 -13.06 8.99 18.99
C GLU A 39 -11.91 10.00 19.11
N ASP A 40 -11.11 9.84 20.14
CA ASP A 40 -9.86 10.60 20.31
C ASP A 40 -8.70 9.86 19.63
N ALA A 41 -8.88 9.58 18.34
CA ALA A 41 -7.96 8.81 17.54
C ALA A 41 -7.93 9.28 16.08
N ILE A 42 -6.76 9.12 15.44
CA ILE A 42 -6.57 9.41 14.02
C ILE A 42 -5.87 8.25 13.31
N TRP A 43 -6.29 7.95 12.09
CA TRP A 43 -5.42 7.27 11.14
C TRP A 43 -4.54 8.29 10.42
N TYR A 44 -3.26 7.99 10.27
CA TYR A 44 -2.36 8.78 9.43
C TYR A 44 -1.51 7.89 8.53
N SER A 45 -1.13 8.44 7.40
CA SER A 45 -0.24 7.84 6.42
C SER A 45 1.18 8.36 6.62
N ALA A 46 2.15 7.47 6.78
CA ALA A 46 3.58 7.78 6.78
C ALA A 46 4.23 7.21 5.52
N ARG A 47 4.41 8.07 4.52
CA ARG A 47 4.87 7.69 3.17
C ARG A 47 6.19 6.96 3.18
N GLN A 48 7.16 7.43 3.95
CA GLN A 48 8.52 6.89 3.98
C GLN A 48 8.64 5.56 4.75
N ASN A 49 7.57 5.14 5.42
CA ASN A 49 7.51 3.88 6.15
C ASN A 49 6.49 2.91 5.53
N ASP A 50 5.94 3.22 4.36
CA ASP A 50 4.95 2.41 3.65
C ASP A 50 3.80 1.94 4.55
N GLY A 51 3.36 2.81 5.48
CA GLY A 51 2.44 2.40 6.52
C GLY A 51 1.37 3.40 6.88
N MET A 52 0.26 2.86 7.39
CA MET A 52 -0.82 3.60 8.03
C MET A 52 -0.89 3.22 9.51
N TYR A 53 -1.08 4.22 10.35
CA TYR A 53 -0.97 4.08 11.81
C TYR A 53 -2.18 4.69 12.49
N LEU A 54 -2.77 3.94 13.41
CA LEU A 54 -3.82 4.44 14.29
C LEU A 54 -3.19 5.01 15.56
N LEU A 55 -3.21 6.32 15.69
CA LEU A 55 -2.70 7.04 16.85
C LEU A 55 -3.85 7.40 17.80
N ASN A 56 -3.76 6.94 19.02
CA ASN A 56 -4.63 7.38 20.11
C ASN A 56 -4.11 8.72 20.67
N LEU A 57 -4.89 9.76 20.50
CA LEU A 57 -4.50 11.13 20.87
C LEU A 57 -4.48 11.36 22.38
N SER A 58 -5.28 10.64 23.15
CA SER A 58 -5.30 10.73 24.61
C SER A 58 -4.03 10.15 25.24
N THR A 59 -3.54 9.02 24.71
CA THR A 59 -2.40 8.29 25.27
C THR A 59 -1.09 8.56 24.55
N ASN A 60 -1.14 9.13 23.34
CA ASN A 60 -0.02 9.28 22.41
C ASN A 60 0.65 7.93 22.09
N LYS A 61 -0.15 6.89 21.85
CA LYS A 61 0.32 5.55 21.51
C LYS A 61 -0.29 5.07 20.22
N ILE A 62 0.45 4.21 19.53
CA ILE A 62 -0.07 3.49 18.36
C ILE A 62 -0.93 2.33 18.85
N ASP A 63 -2.17 2.26 18.37
CA ASP A 63 -3.12 1.20 18.68
C ASP A 63 -3.20 0.16 17.56
N ALA A 64 -2.94 0.54 16.29
CA ALA A 64 -2.89 -0.38 15.17
C ALA A 64 -1.94 0.11 14.07
N ILE A 65 -1.42 -0.84 13.28
CA ILE A 65 -0.54 -0.60 12.14
C ILE A 65 -1.00 -1.44 10.95
N ILE A 66 -1.08 -0.82 9.78
CA ILE A 66 -1.22 -1.51 8.49
C ILE A 66 0.03 -1.17 7.68
N ALA A 67 0.98 -2.07 7.70
CA ALA A 67 2.26 -1.96 6.99
C ALA A 67 2.90 -3.33 6.87
N GLU A 68 3.78 -3.49 5.89
CA GLU A 68 4.64 -4.66 5.81
C GLU A 68 5.68 -4.66 6.95
N ASP A 69 6.26 -5.84 7.26
CA ASP A 69 7.20 -6.00 8.36
C ASP A 69 8.65 -5.70 7.96
N ASP A 70 8.85 -4.58 7.28
CA ASP A 70 10.18 -4.12 6.88
C ASP A 70 10.69 -2.94 7.72
N ALA A 71 9.83 -2.32 8.51
CA ALA A 71 10.22 -1.25 9.40
C ALA A 71 10.80 -1.79 10.72
N ASP A 72 11.87 -1.13 11.19
CA ASP A 72 12.57 -1.54 12.43
C ASP A 72 11.83 -1.03 13.67
N TYR A 73 10.63 -1.56 13.91
CA TYR A 73 9.83 -1.25 15.09
C TYR A 73 10.39 -1.87 16.37
N ALA A 74 10.23 -1.18 17.50
CA ALA A 74 10.36 -1.80 18.80
C ALA A 74 9.28 -2.87 19.00
N ASP A 75 9.60 -3.93 19.75
CA ASP A 75 8.70 -5.07 19.99
C ASP A 75 7.33 -4.65 20.56
N GLU A 76 7.30 -3.56 21.34
CA GLU A 76 6.06 -3.07 21.97
C GLU A 76 5.00 -2.58 20.99
N ILE A 77 5.40 -2.16 19.78
CA ILE A 77 4.45 -1.73 18.73
C ILE A 77 4.42 -2.67 17.53
N ARG A 78 5.42 -3.52 17.35
CA ARG A 78 5.41 -4.54 16.29
C ARG A 78 4.17 -5.44 16.38
N ASN A 79 3.73 -5.77 17.60
CA ASN A 79 2.52 -6.55 17.85
C ASN A 79 1.20 -5.78 17.61
N LYS A 80 1.27 -4.49 17.25
CA LYS A 80 0.12 -3.68 16.83
C LYS A 80 -0.19 -3.80 15.34
N ARG A 81 0.64 -4.50 14.59
CA ARG A 81 0.36 -4.77 13.19
C ARG A 81 -0.87 -5.65 13.06
N LEU A 82 -1.81 -5.20 12.23
CA LEU A 82 -3.00 -5.98 11.90
C LEU A 82 -2.62 -7.14 10.98
N THR A 83 -3.19 -8.29 11.26
CA THR A 83 -3.00 -9.49 10.43
C THR A 83 -3.86 -9.43 9.19
N PRO A 84 -3.28 -9.51 7.98
CA PRO A 84 -4.05 -9.60 6.75
C PRO A 84 -4.89 -10.88 6.70
N VAL A 85 -6.18 -10.70 6.41
CA VAL A 85 -7.15 -11.81 6.34
C VAL A 85 -8.04 -11.70 5.11
N ILE A 86 -8.73 -12.79 4.82
CA ILE A 86 -9.70 -12.91 3.74
C ILE A 86 -10.96 -13.54 4.29
N THR A 87 -12.09 -12.93 4.01
CA THR A 87 -13.41 -13.55 4.24
C THR A 87 -13.76 -14.44 3.05
N GLN A 88 -13.88 -15.73 3.30
CA GLN A 88 -14.23 -16.72 2.29
C GLN A 88 -15.75 -16.69 1.96
N LYS A 89 -16.14 -17.34 0.88
CA LYS A 89 -17.55 -17.38 0.42
C LYS A 89 -18.52 -18.00 1.44
N ASP A 90 -18.03 -18.85 2.31
CA ASP A 90 -18.83 -19.47 3.39
C ASP A 90 -18.86 -18.62 4.68
N GLY A 91 -18.23 -17.43 4.65
CA GLY A 91 -18.14 -16.51 5.78
C GLY A 91 -17.00 -16.82 6.75
N SER A 92 -16.22 -17.86 6.54
CA SER A 92 -15.03 -18.13 7.34
C SER A 92 -13.92 -17.13 7.02
N ILE A 93 -13.10 -16.79 8.03
CA ILE A 93 -11.98 -15.87 7.91
C ILE A 93 -10.69 -16.68 8.00
N ILE A 94 -9.80 -16.51 7.05
CA ILE A 94 -8.47 -17.12 7.04
C ILE A 94 -7.39 -16.05 6.87
N SER A 95 -6.17 -16.33 7.35
CA SER A 95 -5.05 -15.45 7.06
C SER A 95 -4.68 -15.48 5.57
N VAL A 96 -4.09 -14.39 5.08
CA VAL A 96 -3.56 -14.34 3.71
C VAL A 96 -2.49 -15.41 3.50
N ASP A 97 -1.65 -15.66 4.51
CA ASP A 97 -0.65 -16.75 4.48
C ASP A 97 -1.29 -18.12 4.27
N ASP A 98 -2.39 -18.41 4.97
CA ASP A 98 -3.08 -19.70 4.80
C ASP A 98 -3.83 -19.76 3.47
N TRP A 99 -4.33 -18.63 2.99
CA TRP A 99 -4.91 -18.57 1.65
C TRP A 99 -3.89 -18.97 0.58
N TRP A 100 -2.68 -18.41 0.61
CA TRP A 100 -1.60 -18.76 -0.31
C TRP A 100 -1.18 -20.23 -0.19
N LYS A 101 -1.10 -20.78 1.01
CA LYS A 101 -0.82 -22.21 1.24
C LYS A 101 -1.88 -23.12 0.61
N ASN A 102 -3.14 -22.67 0.63
CA ASN A 102 -4.27 -23.45 0.12
C ASN A 102 -4.48 -23.28 -1.40
N ASN A 103 -3.91 -22.24 -2.02
CA ASN A 103 -4.06 -21.94 -3.44
C ASN A 103 -2.72 -22.15 -4.21
N LYS A 104 -2.06 -23.27 -3.94
CA LYS A 104 -0.76 -23.62 -4.55
C LYS A 104 -0.80 -23.76 -6.07
N GLU A 105 -1.96 -24.03 -6.64
CA GLU A 105 -2.17 -24.09 -8.09
C GLU A 105 -1.89 -22.75 -8.78
N LEU A 106 -1.95 -21.65 -8.04
CA LEU A 106 -1.59 -20.32 -8.55
C LEU A 106 -0.08 -20.18 -8.75
N ASN A 107 0.72 -21.12 -8.21
CA ASN A 107 2.14 -21.20 -8.46
C ASN A 107 2.48 -22.49 -9.23
N PRO A 108 2.61 -22.43 -10.57
CA PRO A 108 2.91 -23.61 -11.41
C PRO A 108 4.21 -24.33 -11.06
N SER A 109 5.17 -23.66 -10.41
CA SER A 109 6.42 -24.28 -9.96
C SER A 109 6.25 -25.14 -8.71
N GLY A 110 5.10 -25.02 -8.01
CA GLY A 110 4.86 -25.66 -6.73
C GLY A 110 5.68 -25.09 -5.55
N ALA A 111 6.48 -24.05 -5.78
CA ALA A 111 7.18 -23.32 -4.72
C ALA A 111 6.19 -22.47 -3.92
N ALA A 112 6.51 -22.16 -2.68
CA ALA A 112 5.73 -21.19 -1.92
C ALA A 112 5.86 -19.81 -2.56
N ILE A 113 4.75 -19.09 -2.70
CA ILE A 113 4.77 -17.68 -3.10
C ILE A 113 5.17 -16.87 -1.86
N ASP A 114 6.18 -16.05 -2.03
CA ASP A 114 6.50 -15.02 -1.04
C ASP A 114 5.67 -13.77 -1.36
N TRP A 115 4.44 -13.75 -0.88
CA TRP A 115 3.53 -12.63 -1.11
C TRP A 115 3.95 -11.33 -0.39
N HIS A 116 4.93 -11.41 0.52
CA HIS A 116 5.60 -10.25 1.11
C HIS A 116 6.70 -9.67 0.20
N ASN A 117 7.06 -10.40 -0.85
CA ASN A 117 8.01 -9.92 -1.84
C ASN A 117 7.29 -9.51 -3.12
N PRO A 118 7.10 -8.21 -3.38
CA PRO A 118 6.44 -7.73 -4.59
C PRO A 118 7.18 -8.10 -5.87
N ASP A 119 8.43 -8.54 -5.79
CA ASP A 119 9.21 -9.03 -6.92
C ASP A 119 9.05 -10.53 -7.18
N ASP A 120 8.29 -11.24 -6.33
CA ASP A 120 7.95 -12.65 -6.62
C ASP A 120 7.08 -12.68 -7.88
N PRO A 121 7.51 -13.42 -8.93
CA PRO A 121 6.82 -13.42 -10.22
C PRO A 121 5.39 -13.96 -10.15
N TYR A 122 5.02 -14.63 -9.08
CA TYR A 122 3.66 -15.15 -8.87
C TYR A 122 2.81 -14.26 -7.99
N PHE A 123 3.42 -13.33 -7.24
CA PHE A 123 2.70 -12.33 -6.46
C PHE A 123 1.81 -11.42 -7.33
N GLN A 124 2.15 -11.30 -8.61
CA GLN A 124 1.54 -10.39 -9.58
C GLN A 124 0.32 -10.94 -10.31
N ILE A 125 -0.21 -12.04 -9.82
CA ILE A 125 -1.43 -12.62 -10.38
C ILE A 125 -2.59 -11.64 -10.21
N GLU A 126 -3.35 -11.44 -11.28
CA GLU A 126 -4.64 -10.74 -11.20
C GLU A 126 -5.46 -11.36 -10.06
N ASN A 127 -5.99 -10.51 -9.18
CA ASN A 127 -6.80 -10.91 -8.04
C ASN A 127 -6.07 -11.47 -6.82
N VAL A 128 -4.84 -11.04 -6.55
CA VAL A 128 -4.28 -11.23 -5.20
C VAL A 128 -5.24 -10.65 -4.17
N PRO A 129 -5.56 -11.43 -3.13
CA PRO A 129 -6.64 -11.06 -2.19
C PRO A 129 -6.26 -9.91 -1.26
N PHE A 130 -4.96 -9.67 -1.08
CA PHE A 130 -4.43 -8.61 -0.22
C PHE A 130 -3.05 -8.17 -0.68
N GLU A 131 -2.81 -6.87 -0.66
CA GLU A 131 -1.49 -6.25 -0.86
C GLU A 131 -1.36 -5.05 0.07
N TYR A 132 -0.16 -4.83 0.59
CA TYR A 132 0.17 -3.60 1.32
C TYR A 132 0.26 -2.40 0.37
N THR A 133 0.30 -1.21 0.95
CA THR A 133 0.51 0.05 0.22
C THR A 133 1.98 0.45 0.26
N TYR A 134 2.41 1.18 -0.78
CA TYR A 134 3.78 1.68 -0.90
C TYR A 134 3.75 3.15 -1.31
N GLY A 135 4.41 4.00 -0.51
CA GLY A 135 4.46 5.44 -0.73
C GLY A 135 3.09 6.12 -0.72
N GLN A 136 2.12 5.57 0.00
CA GLN A 136 0.71 5.94 -0.03
C GLN A 136 0.43 7.37 0.42
N HIS A 137 -0.71 7.91 -0.02
CA HIS A 137 -1.24 9.23 0.31
C HIS A 137 -2.75 9.17 0.55
N ALA A 138 -3.30 10.33 0.97
CA ALA A 138 -4.75 10.56 1.01
C ALA A 138 -5.55 9.53 1.83
N VAL A 139 -5.05 9.18 3.03
CA VAL A 139 -5.85 8.33 3.93
C VAL A 139 -7.13 9.04 4.33
N SER A 140 -8.27 8.39 4.10
CA SER A 140 -9.61 8.85 4.44
C SER A 140 -10.44 7.69 5.00
N LEU A 141 -11.65 7.97 5.47
CA LEU A 141 -12.59 6.95 5.94
C LEU A 141 -13.89 6.99 5.14
N LEU A 142 -14.36 5.84 4.74
CA LEU A 142 -15.72 5.67 4.23
C LEU A 142 -16.75 5.83 5.35
N PRO A 143 -18.03 6.08 5.04
CA PRO A 143 -19.07 6.25 6.05
C PRO A 143 -19.26 5.07 7.02
N ASN A 144 -18.85 3.87 6.63
CA ASN A 144 -18.87 2.66 7.45
C ASN A 144 -17.61 2.49 8.32
N GLY A 145 -16.64 3.41 8.22
CA GLY A 145 -15.38 3.38 8.95
C GLY A 145 -14.22 2.66 8.26
N ASP A 146 -14.44 2.07 7.09
CA ASP A 146 -13.36 1.46 6.33
C ASP A 146 -12.37 2.51 5.83
N ILE A 147 -11.08 2.15 5.78
CA ILE A 147 -10.03 3.02 5.27
C ILE A 147 -10.09 3.06 3.75
N PHE A 148 -10.11 4.26 3.19
CA PHE A 148 -9.94 4.51 1.78
C PHE A 148 -8.65 5.30 1.56
N VAL A 149 -7.73 4.79 0.74
CA VAL A 149 -6.38 5.34 0.61
C VAL A 149 -5.88 5.20 -0.83
N PHE A 150 -5.01 6.11 -1.25
CA PHE A 150 -4.28 6.01 -2.51
C PHE A 150 -2.91 5.36 -2.28
N ASP A 151 -2.68 4.24 -2.90
CA ASP A 151 -1.41 3.50 -2.94
C ASP A 151 -0.64 3.93 -4.20
N ASN A 152 0.39 4.76 -4.02
CA ASN A 152 1.20 5.24 -5.14
C ASN A 152 2.03 4.13 -5.78
N GLY A 153 2.36 3.09 -5.03
CA GLY A 153 3.21 2.00 -5.51
C GLY A 153 4.67 2.39 -5.66
N ASP A 154 5.06 3.57 -5.15
CA ASP A 154 6.44 4.04 -5.17
C ASP A 154 7.31 3.21 -4.24
N GLY A 155 8.44 2.69 -4.75
CA GLY A 155 9.32 1.81 -3.99
C GLY A 155 8.74 0.41 -3.71
N ARG A 156 7.66 0.01 -4.40
CA ARG A 156 7.05 -1.33 -4.27
C ARG A 156 8.05 -2.45 -4.58
N SER A 157 8.81 -2.31 -5.66
CA SER A 157 9.90 -3.24 -5.95
C SER A 157 11.04 -3.08 -4.94
N LYS A 158 11.50 -4.18 -4.40
CA LYS A 158 12.72 -4.24 -3.57
C LYS A 158 13.97 -4.49 -4.42
N ASP A 159 13.79 -4.75 -5.72
CA ASP A 159 14.87 -4.92 -6.69
C ASP A 159 15.22 -3.57 -7.32
N PRO A 160 16.42 -3.00 -7.07
CA PRO A 160 16.82 -1.73 -7.64
C PRO A 160 16.78 -1.67 -9.17
N ASP A 161 16.95 -2.81 -9.83
CA ASP A 161 16.92 -2.90 -11.30
C ASP A 161 15.50 -2.84 -11.87
N LYS A 162 14.49 -3.09 -11.03
CA LYS A 162 13.07 -3.02 -11.40
C LYS A 162 12.38 -1.78 -10.88
N MET A 163 12.97 -1.13 -9.89
CA MET A 163 12.41 0.08 -9.29
C MET A 163 12.46 1.24 -10.29
N ILE A 164 11.30 1.85 -10.53
CA ILE A 164 11.20 3.04 -11.34
C ILE A 164 11.30 4.25 -10.43
N THR A 165 12.33 5.04 -10.63
CA THR A 165 12.51 6.30 -9.94
C THR A 165 12.46 7.45 -10.94
N GLY A 166 11.74 8.52 -10.60
CA GLY A 166 11.73 9.82 -11.27
C GLY A 166 11.99 9.88 -12.79
N ASN A 167 13.26 9.84 -13.18
CA ASN A 167 13.65 9.94 -14.59
C ASN A 167 13.38 8.66 -15.40
N ASP A 168 13.32 7.50 -14.74
CA ASP A 168 13.15 6.21 -15.40
C ASP A 168 11.67 5.85 -15.61
N GLU A 169 10.76 6.58 -14.96
CA GLU A 169 9.31 6.42 -15.13
C GLU A 169 8.88 6.45 -16.60
N ASN A 170 9.43 7.39 -17.38
CA ASN A 170 9.12 7.49 -18.80
C ASN A 170 9.63 6.29 -19.60
N VAL A 171 10.76 5.71 -19.22
CA VAL A 171 11.35 4.54 -19.89
C VAL A 171 10.46 3.32 -19.66
N ALA A 172 10.11 3.05 -18.42
CA ALA A 172 9.27 1.89 -18.09
C ALA A 172 7.82 2.04 -18.61
N ARG A 173 7.25 3.25 -18.53
CA ARG A 173 5.96 3.54 -19.16
C ARG A 173 6.00 3.28 -20.67
N ASN A 174 7.06 3.71 -21.35
CA ASN A 174 7.23 3.47 -22.78
C ASN A 174 7.40 1.97 -23.08
N VAL A 175 8.14 1.23 -22.27
CA VAL A 175 8.26 -0.24 -22.41
C VAL A 175 6.87 -0.87 -22.32
N MET A 176 6.09 -0.54 -21.29
CA MET A 176 4.76 -1.10 -21.09
C MET A 176 3.79 -0.72 -22.23
N LEU A 177 3.75 0.56 -22.63
CA LEU A 177 2.86 1.05 -23.69
C LEU A 177 3.20 0.48 -25.06
N ASN A 178 4.46 0.12 -25.32
CA ASN A 178 4.91 -0.45 -26.59
C ASN A 178 5.02 -1.99 -26.55
N SER A 179 4.79 -2.61 -25.40
CA SER A 179 4.82 -4.07 -25.27
C SER A 179 3.44 -4.66 -25.56
N THR A 180 3.42 -5.87 -26.08
CA THR A 180 2.17 -6.61 -26.25
C THR A 180 1.61 -6.96 -24.87
N LYS A 181 0.34 -6.63 -24.60
CA LYS A 181 -0.34 -7.00 -23.36
C LYS A 181 -0.19 -8.51 -23.11
N GLY A 182 0.34 -8.87 -21.94
CA GLY A 182 0.62 -10.25 -21.55
C GLY A 182 1.99 -10.77 -21.99
N SER A 183 2.82 -9.98 -22.69
CA SER A 183 4.23 -10.33 -22.91
C SER A 183 5.00 -10.32 -21.59
N LYS A 184 6.19 -10.94 -21.59
CA LYS A 184 7.06 -10.95 -20.41
C LYS A 184 7.40 -9.52 -19.97
N GLU A 185 7.79 -8.67 -20.91
CA GLU A 185 8.17 -7.28 -20.66
C GLU A 185 6.98 -6.46 -20.10
N TYR A 186 5.78 -6.67 -20.65
CA TYR A 186 4.56 -6.05 -20.16
C TYR A 186 4.25 -6.47 -18.72
N ASN A 187 4.31 -7.77 -18.45
CA ASN A 187 4.03 -8.33 -17.13
C ASN A 187 5.07 -7.88 -16.09
N GLU A 188 6.34 -7.85 -16.43
CA GLU A 188 7.40 -7.34 -15.57
C GLU A 188 7.23 -5.87 -15.25
N ALA A 189 6.85 -5.03 -16.22
CA ALA A 189 6.59 -3.62 -15.99
C ALA A 189 5.30 -3.39 -15.19
N LEU A 190 4.25 -4.19 -15.42
CA LEU A 190 2.99 -4.11 -14.66
C LEU A 190 3.17 -4.50 -13.20
N ALA A 191 3.98 -5.47 -12.97
CA ALA A 191 4.11 -6.22 -11.75
C ALA A 191 4.39 -5.38 -10.50
N THR A 192 5.28 -4.42 -10.63
CA THR A 192 5.79 -3.61 -9.53
C THR A 192 5.51 -2.12 -9.68
N ASN A 193 4.97 -1.71 -10.85
CA ASN A 193 4.80 -0.31 -11.19
C ASN A 193 3.35 0.01 -11.54
N TYR A 194 2.52 0.07 -10.53
CA TYR A 194 1.14 0.52 -10.62
C TYR A 194 0.77 1.35 -9.39
N SER A 195 -0.15 2.27 -9.59
CA SER A 195 -0.83 2.97 -8.51
C SER A 195 -2.28 2.54 -8.45
N ARG A 196 -2.89 2.62 -7.28
CA ARG A 196 -4.28 2.21 -7.09
C ARG A 196 -4.95 2.96 -5.94
N ALA A 197 -6.24 3.12 -6.02
CA ALA A 197 -7.07 3.38 -4.87
C ALA A 197 -7.46 2.04 -4.22
N VAL A 198 -7.48 1.96 -2.91
CA VAL A 198 -7.77 0.71 -2.18
C VAL A 198 -8.61 0.97 -0.95
N VAL A 199 -9.53 0.04 -0.66
CA VAL A 199 -10.36 0.05 0.54
C VAL A 199 -9.96 -1.12 1.43
N TYR A 200 -9.65 -0.80 2.70
CA TYR A 200 -9.37 -1.78 3.74
C TYR A 200 -10.42 -1.72 4.85
N HIS A 201 -10.95 -2.88 5.20
CA HIS A 201 -11.68 -3.08 6.45
C HIS A 201 -10.70 -3.48 7.56
N TYR A 202 -10.86 -2.95 8.76
CA TYR A 202 -10.07 -3.34 9.90
C TYR A 202 -10.94 -3.66 11.12
N ASP A 203 -10.49 -4.63 11.92
CA ASP A 203 -11.13 -5.05 13.15
C ASP A 203 -10.10 -5.03 14.29
N LEU A 204 -10.15 -3.99 15.13
CA LEU A 204 -9.21 -3.83 16.24
C LEU A 204 -9.37 -4.89 17.32
N GLN A 205 -10.56 -5.47 17.47
CA GLN A 205 -10.81 -6.51 18.47
C GLN A 205 -10.18 -7.84 18.05
N LYS A 206 -10.23 -8.14 16.76
CA LYS A 206 -9.61 -9.34 16.18
C LYS A 206 -8.14 -9.10 15.80
N GLY A 207 -7.71 -7.85 15.70
CA GLY A 207 -6.37 -7.49 15.21
C GLY A 207 -6.17 -7.83 13.73
N THR A 208 -7.18 -7.61 12.90
CA THR A 208 -7.16 -8.02 11.49
C THR A 208 -7.42 -6.87 10.53
N VAL A 209 -6.93 -7.03 9.30
CA VAL A 209 -7.20 -6.12 8.16
C VAL A 209 -7.53 -6.96 6.92
N GLU A 210 -8.51 -6.52 6.13
CA GLU A 210 -8.94 -7.16 4.90
C GLU A 210 -9.01 -6.13 3.78
N GLN A 211 -8.48 -6.46 2.60
CA GLN A 211 -8.64 -5.66 1.40
C GLN A 211 -9.99 -5.97 0.76
N LEU A 212 -10.88 -4.98 0.73
CA LEU A 212 -12.24 -5.17 0.19
C LEU A 212 -12.35 -4.83 -1.29
N TRP A 213 -11.60 -3.84 -1.74
CA TRP A 213 -11.72 -3.32 -3.10
C TRP A 213 -10.45 -2.59 -3.52
N GLN A 214 -10.20 -2.55 -4.82
CA GLN A 214 -9.15 -1.72 -5.40
C GLN A 214 -9.50 -1.33 -6.84
N TYR A 215 -8.88 -0.24 -7.32
CA TYR A 215 -8.93 0.19 -8.72
C TYR A 215 -7.61 0.85 -9.12
N GLY A 216 -7.09 0.50 -10.27
CA GLY A 216 -5.89 1.11 -10.88
C GLY A 216 -4.77 0.11 -11.15
N LYS A 217 -4.65 -0.97 -10.37
CA LYS A 217 -3.64 -2.01 -10.59
C LYS A 217 -3.71 -2.58 -12.01
N GLU A 218 -4.90 -2.88 -12.49
CA GLU A 218 -5.17 -3.42 -13.81
C GLU A 218 -4.81 -2.46 -14.96
N ARG A 219 -4.59 -1.17 -14.63
CA ARG A 219 -4.16 -0.14 -15.58
C ARG A 219 -2.64 0.02 -15.62
N GLY A 220 -1.92 -0.55 -14.66
CA GLY A 220 -0.48 -0.55 -14.60
C GLY A 220 0.13 0.84 -14.75
N MET A 221 1.13 0.95 -15.61
CA MET A 221 1.85 2.20 -15.87
C MET A 221 1.00 3.31 -16.49
N GLU A 222 -0.17 3.02 -17.05
CA GLU A 222 -1.06 4.03 -17.60
C GLU A 222 -1.49 5.05 -16.52
N LEU A 223 -1.78 4.56 -15.33
CA LEU A 223 -2.19 5.36 -14.18
C LEU A 223 -1.12 5.45 -13.09
N TYR A 224 0.10 5.04 -13.37
CA TYR A 224 1.17 5.10 -12.37
C TYR A 224 1.45 6.54 -11.94
N SER A 225 1.32 6.79 -10.65
CA SER A 225 1.44 8.10 -10.02
C SER A 225 2.27 7.97 -8.75
N MET A 226 3.57 8.22 -8.82
CA MET A 226 4.51 8.10 -7.69
C MET A 226 4.24 9.10 -6.58
N TYR A 227 3.54 10.18 -6.89
CA TYR A 227 3.29 11.32 -6.00
C TYR A 227 2.05 12.09 -6.46
N ILE A 228 1.54 12.98 -5.61
CA ILE A 228 0.39 13.86 -5.88
C ILE A 228 -0.84 13.05 -6.32
N CYS A 229 -1.68 12.77 -5.37
CA CYS A 229 -2.89 11.99 -5.60
C CYS A 229 -3.93 12.28 -4.53
N ASP A 230 -5.15 11.92 -4.81
CA ASP A 230 -6.24 12.01 -3.85
C ASP A 230 -7.30 10.93 -4.07
N VAL A 231 -8.10 10.66 -3.04
CA VAL A 231 -9.26 9.78 -3.10
C VAL A 231 -10.41 10.38 -2.28
N ASP A 232 -11.57 10.50 -2.92
CA ASP A 232 -12.80 11.01 -2.30
C ASP A 232 -13.96 10.04 -2.48
N TYR A 233 -14.71 9.84 -1.41
CA TYR A 233 -15.99 9.13 -1.46
C TYR A 233 -17.12 10.10 -1.81
N LEU A 234 -17.77 9.88 -2.95
CA LEU A 234 -18.87 10.74 -3.44
C LEU A 234 -20.26 10.16 -3.14
N GLY A 235 -20.33 8.87 -2.79
CA GLY A 235 -21.60 8.17 -2.53
C GLY A 235 -21.46 6.67 -2.75
N PRO A 236 -22.53 5.89 -2.53
CA PRO A 236 -22.50 4.45 -2.75
C PRO A 236 -22.00 4.10 -4.16
N ASP A 237 -20.92 3.32 -4.23
CA ASP A 237 -20.26 2.89 -5.47
C ASP A 237 -19.71 4.04 -6.35
N HIS A 238 -19.55 5.25 -5.76
CA HIS A 238 -19.01 6.41 -6.46
C HIS A 238 -17.78 6.95 -5.73
N TYR A 239 -16.64 6.89 -6.41
CA TYR A 239 -15.36 7.38 -5.92
C TYR A 239 -14.76 8.36 -6.93
N LEU A 240 -14.15 9.43 -6.44
CA LEU A 240 -13.24 10.27 -7.22
C LEU A 240 -11.82 9.86 -6.88
N ILE A 241 -11.02 9.57 -7.91
CA ILE A 241 -9.63 9.13 -7.73
C ILE A 241 -8.76 10.01 -8.62
N ASP A 242 -7.86 10.75 -8.02
CA ASP A 242 -6.89 11.58 -8.72
C ASP A 242 -5.53 10.88 -8.80
N PHE A 243 -5.13 10.53 -10.01
CA PHE A 243 -3.79 10.03 -10.33
C PHE A 243 -2.90 11.21 -10.75
N GLY A 244 -2.75 12.21 -9.87
CA GLY A 244 -2.16 13.51 -10.21
C GLY A 244 -0.74 13.48 -10.75
N GLY A 245 0.06 12.47 -10.40
CA GLY A 245 1.39 12.23 -10.95
C GLY A 245 1.41 11.42 -12.24
N ALA A 246 0.27 10.88 -12.68
CA ALA A 246 0.19 10.11 -13.91
C ALA A 246 0.40 11.05 -15.11
N ARG A 247 1.36 10.71 -15.96
CA ARG A 247 1.62 11.46 -17.18
C ARG A 247 0.97 10.75 -18.35
N GLU A 248 0.06 11.42 -19.05
CA GLU A 248 -0.32 10.95 -20.39
C GLU A 248 0.94 10.74 -21.21
N GLY A 249 1.03 9.59 -21.89
CA GLY A 249 2.14 9.31 -22.77
C GLY A 249 2.40 10.52 -23.65
N SER A 250 3.58 11.11 -23.56
CA SER A 250 3.95 12.30 -24.30
C SER A 250 3.94 12.03 -25.79
N THR A 251 2.78 12.13 -26.39
CA THR A 251 2.65 12.48 -27.78
C THR A 251 2.46 13.99 -27.81
N GLU A 252 3.59 14.67 -27.95
CA GLU A 252 3.72 16.05 -28.42
C GLU A 252 2.69 17.07 -27.88
N ARG A 253 3.16 17.95 -27.01
CA ARG A 253 2.70 19.35 -27.00
C ARG A 253 3.81 20.26 -27.47
#